data_b00fee8b482aff23f0161b2ea288d0a4
#
_entry.id   b00fee8b482aff23f0161b2ea288d0a4
#
_cell.length_a   1.000
_cell.length_b   1.000
_cell.length_c   1.000
_cell.angle_alpha   90.00
_cell.angle_beta   90.00
_cell.angle_gamma   90.00
#
_symmetry.space_group_name_H-M   'P 1'
#
loop_
_entity.id
_entity.type
_entity.pdbx_description
1 polymer ?
#
loop_
_entity_poly.entity_id
_entity_poly.type
_entity_poly.pdbx_seq_one_letter_code
_entity_poly.pdbx_strand_id
1 'polypeptide(L)'
;MNIIKRPTVLVDLDHYRFSFVNPPEKNHNLEYEMSASDVHIGLKKGFDVIFDGNFRAEERDPFLERLFNCHPNENYIFYLDASLPETLERHKTKTSPRISISKMKEVYKFASPIGHKNEIVVPESSTLEQTIQTIVQVTGILKE
;
A
#
# COMPACT_ATOMS: atom_id res chain seq x y z
N MET A 1 -5.74 19.64 -7.27
CA MET A 1 -5.82 20.41 -6.02
C MET A 1 -5.09 19.62 -4.95
N ASN A 2 -4.02 20.15 -4.38
CA ASN A 2 -3.25 19.44 -3.36
C ASN A 2 -4.00 19.53 -2.04
N ILE A 3 -4.58 18.41 -1.60
CA ILE A 3 -5.41 18.34 -0.39
C ILE A 3 -4.52 18.23 0.87
N ILE A 4 -3.35 17.60 0.73
CA ILE A 4 -2.40 17.37 1.82
C ILE A 4 -1.55 18.62 2.02
N LYS A 5 -1.58 19.18 3.22
CA LYS A 5 -0.80 20.39 3.59
C LYS A 5 0.52 20.05 4.29
N ARG A 6 0.59 18.91 4.98
CA ARG A 6 1.80 18.46 5.68
C ARG A 6 2.81 17.88 4.70
N PRO A 7 4.13 18.06 4.94
CA PRO A 7 5.14 17.40 4.13
C PRO A 7 4.90 15.88 4.11
N THR A 8 4.68 15.33 2.93
CA THR A 8 4.30 13.92 2.78
C THR A 8 5.11 13.28 1.65
N VAL A 9 5.60 12.08 1.88
CA VAL A 9 6.25 11.28 0.85
C VAL A 9 5.41 10.04 0.54
N LEU A 10 5.28 9.72 -0.74
CA LEU A 10 4.69 8.48 -1.23
C LEU A 10 5.80 7.46 -1.48
N VAL A 11 5.72 6.32 -0.81
CA VAL A 11 6.55 5.15 -1.05
C VAL A 11 5.68 4.09 -1.73
N ASP A 12 5.96 3.83 -3.00
CA ASP A 12 5.23 2.86 -3.83
C ASP A 12 6.05 1.57 -3.96
N LEU A 13 5.57 0.48 -3.39
CA LEU A 13 6.24 -0.82 -3.43
C LEU A 13 6.41 -1.34 -4.87
N ASP A 14 5.46 -1.06 -5.75
CA ASP A 14 5.53 -1.48 -7.14
C ASP A 14 6.65 -0.75 -7.90
N HIS A 15 7.01 0.46 -7.47
CA HIS A 15 8.18 1.16 -8.04
C HIS A 15 9.44 0.30 -7.93
N TYR A 16 9.69 -0.30 -6.77
CA TYR A 16 10.86 -1.17 -6.56
C TYR A 16 10.73 -2.46 -7.36
N ARG A 17 9.59 -3.14 -7.28
CA ARG A 17 9.34 -4.40 -8.00
C ARG A 17 9.58 -4.32 -9.49
N PHE A 18 9.18 -3.21 -10.12
CA PHE A 18 9.33 -3.01 -11.57
C PHE A 18 10.62 -2.30 -11.97
N SER A 19 11.45 -1.89 -11.00
CA SER A 19 12.76 -1.26 -11.27
C SER A 19 13.92 -2.25 -11.37
N PHE A 20 13.72 -3.49 -10.93
CA PHE A 20 14.78 -4.49 -10.95
C PHE A 20 15.05 -4.99 -12.38
N VAL A 21 16.32 -4.98 -12.76
CA VAL A 21 16.82 -5.54 -14.03
C VAL A 21 17.41 -6.91 -13.76
N ASN A 22 16.86 -7.96 -14.41
CA ASN A 22 17.30 -9.35 -14.24
C ASN A 22 17.40 -9.78 -12.76
N PRO A 23 16.32 -9.64 -11.97
CA PRO A 23 16.36 -10.04 -10.57
C PRO A 23 16.62 -11.55 -10.46
N PRO A 24 17.31 -12.02 -9.40
CA PRO A 24 17.47 -13.44 -9.15
C PRO A 24 16.09 -14.10 -8.95
N GLU A 25 16.01 -15.42 -9.21
CA GLU A 25 14.73 -16.17 -9.05
C GLU A 25 14.10 -15.99 -7.66
N LYS A 26 14.96 -15.91 -6.63
CA LYS A 26 14.55 -15.55 -5.27
C LYS A 26 14.99 -14.12 -5.02
N ASN A 27 14.03 -13.22 -5.02
CA ASN A 27 14.26 -11.78 -4.81
C ASN A 27 14.67 -11.40 -3.38
N HIS A 28 14.70 -12.36 -2.44
CA HIS A 28 15.08 -12.13 -1.04
C HIS A 28 14.38 -10.92 -0.39
N ASN A 29 13.19 -10.57 -0.87
CA ASN A 29 12.37 -9.44 -0.38
C ASN A 29 13.07 -8.07 -0.45
N LEU A 30 13.96 -7.88 -1.41
CA LEU A 30 14.74 -6.65 -1.55
C LEU A 30 13.85 -5.40 -1.72
N GLU A 31 12.72 -5.53 -2.44
CA GLU A 31 11.75 -4.45 -2.59
C GLU A 31 11.16 -3.99 -1.25
N TYR A 32 10.94 -4.90 -0.32
CA TYR A 32 10.46 -4.57 1.02
C TYR A 32 11.53 -3.85 1.83
N GLU A 33 12.78 -4.30 1.77
CA GLU A 33 13.88 -3.66 2.50
C GLU A 33 14.17 -2.26 1.98
N MET A 34 14.18 -2.06 0.66
CA MET A 34 14.37 -0.75 0.04
C MET A 34 13.23 0.19 0.39
N SER A 35 11.99 -0.25 0.26
CA SER A 35 10.82 0.58 0.60
C SER A 35 10.77 0.92 2.09
N ALA A 36 11.14 -0.03 2.98
CA ALA A 36 11.24 0.24 4.41
C ALA A 36 12.29 1.31 4.73
N SER A 37 13.41 1.29 4.02
CA SER A 37 14.46 2.31 4.18
C SER A 37 13.93 3.70 3.83
N ASP A 38 13.17 3.82 2.75
CA ASP A 38 12.60 5.11 2.35
C ASP A 38 11.51 5.59 3.32
N VAL A 39 10.66 4.69 3.82
CA VAL A 39 9.71 5.00 4.89
C VAL A 39 10.45 5.54 6.11
N HIS A 40 11.50 4.83 6.56
CA HIS A 40 12.29 5.24 7.71
C HIS A 40 12.96 6.61 7.54
N ILE A 41 13.54 6.86 6.35
CA ILE A 41 14.17 8.15 6.03
C ILE A 41 13.12 9.26 6.04
N GLY A 42 11.96 9.04 5.42
CA GLY A 42 10.86 10.03 5.38
C GLY A 42 10.42 10.43 6.78
N LEU A 43 10.09 9.44 7.62
CA LEU A 43 9.66 9.67 9.00
C LEU A 43 10.75 10.36 9.84
N LYS A 44 12.02 9.94 9.71
CA LYS A 44 13.15 10.57 10.40
C LYS A 44 13.36 12.05 10.01
N LYS A 45 12.96 12.43 8.80
CA LYS A 45 13.02 13.81 8.31
C LYS A 45 11.77 14.62 8.64
N GLY A 46 10.81 14.06 9.37
CA GLY A 46 9.59 14.76 9.79
C GLY A 46 8.50 14.81 8.71
N PHE A 47 8.56 13.92 7.73
CA PHE A 47 7.51 13.76 6.74
C PHE A 47 6.46 12.76 7.23
N ASP A 48 5.21 12.97 6.87
CA ASP A 48 4.24 11.89 6.86
C ASP A 48 4.59 10.94 5.70
N VAL A 49 4.31 9.65 5.87
CA VAL A 49 4.59 8.65 4.84
C VAL A 49 3.32 7.94 4.45
N ILE A 50 3.01 7.94 3.17
CA ILE A 50 2.00 7.07 2.57
C ILE A 50 2.76 5.91 1.94
N PHE A 51 2.54 4.71 2.46
CA PHE A 51 3.12 3.50 1.90
C PHE A 51 2.06 2.72 1.13
N ASP A 52 2.18 2.70 -0.18
CA ASP A 52 1.26 2.03 -1.09
C ASP A 52 1.87 0.76 -1.66
N GLY A 53 1.05 -0.28 -1.81
CA GLY A 53 1.51 -1.50 -2.44
C GLY A 53 0.52 -2.65 -2.32
N ASN A 54 0.73 -3.63 -3.19
CA ASN A 54 0.05 -4.91 -3.12
C ASN A 54 0.97 -5.92 -2.43
N PHE A 55 0.65 -6.21 -1.18
CA PHE A 55 1.46 -7.07 -0.32
C PHE A 55 0.97 -8.52 -0.38
N ARG A 56 1.88 -9.48 -0.48
CA ARG A 56 1.56 -10.90 -0.31
C ARG A 56 1.50 -11.23 1.17
N ALA A 57 0.46 -11.93 1.61
CA ALA A 57 0.22 -12.21 3.02
C ALA A 57 1.42 -12.83 3.75
N GLU A 58 2.07 -13.81 3.15
CA GLU A 58 3.20 -14.54 3.75
C GLU A 58 4.46 -13.67 3.99
N GLU A 59 4.68 -12.69 3.13
CA GLU A 59 5.83 -11.78 3.19
C GLU A 59 5.50 -10.50 3.94
N ARG A 60 4.25 -10.08 3.85
CA ARG A 60 3.71 -8.82 4.35
C ARG A 60 3.73 -8.76 5.87
N ASP A 61 3.20 -9.79 6.53
CA ASP A 61 2.90 -9.70 7.94
C ASP A 61 4.18 -9.50 8.79
N PRO A 62 5.26 -10.28 8.60
CA PRO A 62 6.51 -10.04 9.32
C PRO A 62 7.17 -8.71 8.96
N PHE A 63 7.00 -8.25 7.72
CA PHE A 63 7.55 -6.99 7.27
C PHE A 63 6.84 -5.80 7.91
N LEU A 64 5.51 -5.75 7.83
CA LEU A 64 4.71 -4.66 8.39
C LEU A 64 4.79 -4.64 9.92
N GLU A 65 4.82 -5.79 10.57
CA GLU A 65 5.01 -5.87 12.02
C GLU A 65 6.33 -5.22 12.45
N ARG A 66 7.43 -5.53 11.76
CA ARG A 66 8.72 -4.88 12.02
C ARG A 66 8.66 -3.38 11.79
N LEU A 67 8.03 -2.95 10.69
CA LEU A 67 7.90 -1.53 10.36
C LEU A 67 7.12 -0.77 11.44
N PHE A 68 6.01 -1.31 11.92
CA PHE A 68 5.19 -0.71 12.98
C PHE A 68 5.91 -0.70 14.33
N ASN A 69 6.68 -1.75 14.64
CA ASN A 69 7.48 -1.79 15.86
C ASN A 69 8.61 -0.75 15.86
N CYS A 70 9.19 -0.47 14.69
CA CYS A 70 10.17 0.61 14.54
C CYS A 70 9.55 2.01 14.64
N HIS A 71 8.25 2.14 14.34
CA HIS A 71 7.51 3.39 14.33
C HIS A 71 6.20 3.23 15.11
N PRO A 72 6.24 3.14 16.47
CA PRO A 72 5.08 2.75 17.28
C PRO A 72 4.00 3.82 17.42
N ASN A 73 4.20 5.00 16.83
CA ASN A 73 3.27 6.11 16.90
C ASN A 73 2.05 5.88 16.01
N GLU A 74 1.49 6.92 15.43
CA GLU A 74 0.26 6.88 14.65
C GLU A 74 0.44 6.11 13.33
N ASN A 75 0.11 4.82 13.33
CA ASN A 75 0.06 3.98 12.14
C ASN A 75 -1.38 3.65 11.80
N TYR A 76 -1.73 3.83 10.55
CA TYR A 76 -3.05 3.52 10.00
C TYR A 76 -2.90 2.60 8.80
N ILE A 77 -3.79 1.62 8.69
CA ILE A 77 -3.83 0.69 7.56
C ILE A 77 -5.19 0.81 6.91
N PHE A 78 -5.21 0.99 5.61
CA PHE A 78 -6.43 0.99 4.81
C PHE A 78 -6.36 -0.18 3.84
N TYR A 79 -7.16 -1.20 4.10
CA TYR A 79 -7.30 -2.33 3.19
C TYR A 79 -8.44 -2.04 2.21
N LEU A 80 -8.11 -1.90 0.94
CA LEU A 80 -9.10 -1.68 -0.11
C LEU A 80 -9.68 -3.03 -0.53
N ASP A 81 -10.83 -3.38 0.04
CA ASP A 81 -11.49 -4.67 -0.16
C ASP A 81 -12.33 -4.64 -1.43
N ALA A 82 -11.70 -4.99 -2.56
CA ALA A 82 -12.36 -5.14 -3.84
C ALA A 82 -12.43 -6.62 -4.23
N SER A 83 -13.60 -7.08 -4.64
CA SER A 83 -13.78 -8.46 -5.13
C SER A 83 -12.95 -8.71 -6.39
N LEU A 84 -12.66 -9.99 -6.68
CA LEU A 84 -11.95 -10.33 -7.91
C LEU A 84 -12.70 -9.86 -9.18
N PRO A 85 -14.03 -10.00 -9.30
CA PRO A 85 -14.77 -9.44 -10.43
C PRO A 85 -14.57 -7.94 -10.59
N GLU A 86 -14.71 -7.17 -9.51
CA GLU A 86 -14.51 -5.73 -9.52
C GLU A 86 -13.08 -5.35 -9.88
N THR A 87 -12.09 -6.04 -9.31
CA THR A 87 -10.68 -5.84 -9.64
C THR A 87 -10.40 -6.07 -11.11
N LEU A 88 -11.00 -7.10 -11.72
CA LEU A 88 -10.87 -7.39 -13.14
C LEU A 88 -11.55 -6.32 -14.02
N GLU A 89 -12.72 -5.80 -13.61
CA GLU A 89 -13.38 -4.71 -14.34
C GLU A 89 -12.52 -3.43 -14.31
N ARG A 90 -12.01 -3.04 -13.16
CA ARG A 90 -11.09 -1.89 -13.06
C ARG A 90 -9.81 -2.10 -13.88
N HIS A 91 -9.34 -3.35 -13.98
CA HIS A 91 -8.16 -3.65 -14.80
C HIS A 91 -8.38 -3.40 -16.29
N LYS A 92 -9.57 -3.67 -16.81
CA LYS A 92 -9.93 -3.43 -18.22
C LYS A 92 -9.86 -1.94 -18.61
N THR A 93 -10.01 -1.04 -17.66
CA THR A 93 -9.95 0.41 -17.93
C THR A 93 -8.52 0.94 -18.07
N LYS A 94 -7.51 0.15 -17.72
CA LYS A 94 -6.11 0.56 -17.81
C LYS A 94 -5.61 0.52 -19.25
N THR A 95 -5.05 1.61 -19.72
CA THR A 95 -4.48 1.72 -21.09
C THR A 95 -3.19 0.92 -21.26
N SER A 96 -2.42 0.75 -20.19
CA SER A 96 -1.15 0.02 -20.21
C SER A 96 -1.00 -0.81 -18.93
N PRO A 97 -1.67 -1.96 -18.83
CA PRO A 97 -1.58 -2.80 -17.64
C PRO A 97 -0.19 -3.43 -17.51
N ARG A 98 0.43 -3.30 -16.33
CA ARG A 98 1.77 -3.87 -16.03
C ARG A 98 1.75 -5.38 -15.83
N ILE A 99 0.58 -5.96 -15.49
CA ILE A 99 0.41 -7.39 -15.27
C ILE A 99 -0.75 -7.93 -16.10
N SER A 100 -0.68 -9.21 -16.46
CA SER A 100 -1.75 -9.89 -17.16
C SER A 100 -2.92 -10.23 -16.24
N ILE A 101 -4.10 -10.49 -16.84
CA ILE A 101 -5.29 -11.00 -16.12
C ILE A 101 -4.98 -12.31 -15.37
N SER A 102 -4.20 -13.19 -15.98
CA SER A 102 -3.79 -14.45 -15.33
C SER A 102 -2.96 -14.19 -14.08
N LYS A 103 -1.99 -13.29 -14.16
CA LYS A 103 -1.16 -12.90 -13.02
C LYS A 103 -1.97 -12.21 -11.93
N MET A 104 -2.93 -11.38 -12.31
CA MET A 104 -3.83 -10.74 -11.35
C MET A 104 -4.65 -11.76 -10.56
N LYS A 105 -5.23 -12.76 -11.22
CA LYS A 105 -5.97 -13.84 -10.56
C LYS A 105 -5.11 -14.66 -9.61
N GLU A 106 -3.84 -14.86 -9.96
CA GLU A 106 -2.86 -15.54 -9.10
C GLU A 106 -2.58 -14.71 -7.84
N VAL A 107 -2.27 -13.43 -8.00
CA VAL A 107 -1.94 -12.53 -6.89
C VAL A 107 -3.15 -12.32 -5.97
N TYR A 108 -4.34 -12.22 -6.52
CA TYR A 108 -5.58 -12.01 -5.77
C TYR A 108 -5.85 -13.10 -4.71
N LYS A 109 -5.37 -14.33 -4.93
CA LYS A 109 -5.51 -15.42 -3.94
C LYS A 109 -4.87 -15.12 -2.58
N PHE A 110 -3.94 -14.18 -2.55
CA PHE A 110 -3.21 -13.77 -1.34
C PHE A 110 -3.72 -12.44 -0.77
N ALA A 111 -4.76 -11.86 -1.40
CA ALA A 111 -5.37 -10.63 -0.91
C ALA A 111 -6.21 -10.92 0.34
N SER A 112 -5.87 -10.29 1.44
CA SER A 112 -6.62 -10.41 2.70
C SER A 112 -6.27 -9.24 3.63
N PRO A 113 -7.17 -8.82 4.52
CA PRO A 113 -6.82 -7.93 5.62
C PRO A 113 -5.67 -8.51 6.46
N ILE A 114 -4.94 -7.64 7.14
CA ILE A 114 -3.83 -8.01 8.04
C ILE A 114 -4.37 -8.43 9.41
N GLY A 115 -5.51 -7.88 9.81
CA GLY A 115 -6.07 -8.04 11.15
C GLY A 115 -5.40 -7.16 12.20
N HIS A 116 -4.69 -6.10 11.78
CA HIS A 116 -4.10 -5.15 12.73
C HIS A 116 -5.19 -4.30 13.40
N LYS A 117 -4.98 -3.95 14.68
CA LYS A 117 -5.97 -3.19 15.49
C LYS A 117 -6.39 -1.84 14.89
N ASN A 118 -5.54 -1.22 14.08
CA ASN A 118 -5.78 0.06 13.41
C ASN A 118 -6.08 -0.12 11.92
N GLU A 119 -6.44 -1.32 11.49
CA GLU A 119 -6.80 -1.57 10.10
C GLU A 119 -8.24 -1.17 9.83
N ILE A 120 -8.45 -0.46 8.75
CA ILE A 120 -9.75 -0.03 8.25
C ILE A 120 -9.98 -0.70 6.92
N VAL A 121 -11.01 -1.51 6.85
CA VAL A 121 -11.46 -2.13 5.60
C VAL A 121 -12.34 -1.15 4.85
N VAL A 122 -11.92 -0.77 3.65
CA VAL A 122 -12.66 0.11 2.74
C VAL A 122 -13.34 -0.78 1.70
N PRO A 123 -14.69 -0.89 1.72
CA PRO A 123 -15.40 -1.79 0.82
C PRO A 123 -15.39 -1.27 -0.63
N GLU A 124 -15.54 -2.18 -1.59
CA GLU A 124 -15.58 -1.85 -3.03
C GLU A 124 -16.72 -0.91 -3.43
N SER A 125 -17.79 -0.85 -2.61
CA SER A 125 -18.90 0.08 -2.80
C SER A 125 -18.57 1.53 -2.49
N SER A 126 -17.42 1.79 -1.86
CA SER A 126 -16.98 3.16 -1.55
C SER A 126 -16.56 3.89 -2.82
N THR A 127 -17.07 5.11 -2.99
CA THR A 127 -16.56 6.00 -4.03
C THR A 127 -15.15 6.49 -3.68
N LEU A 128 -14.46 7.06 -4.67
CA LEU A 128 -13.15 7.67 -4.43
C LEU A 128 -13.23 8.77 -3.36
N GLU A 129 -14.26 9.61 -3.43
CA GLU A 129 -14.51 10.69 -2.47
C GLU A 129 -14.72 10.16 -1.06
N GLN A 130 -15.53 9.12 -0.91
CA GLN A 130 -15.78 8.48 0.38
C GLN A 130 -14.50 7.86 0.95
N THR A 131 -13.71 7.20 0.11
CA THR A 131 -12.41 6.64 0.50
C THR A 131 -11.47 7.73 1.00
N ILE A 132 -11.32 8.83 0.25
CA ILE A 132 -10.50 9.97 0.65
C ILE A 132 -11.00 10.57 1.97
N GLN A 133 -12.30 10.77 2.12
CA GLN A 133 -12.89 11.30 3.35
C GLN A 133 -12.60 10.40 4.55
N THR A 134 -12.72 9.09 4.39
CA THR A 134 -12.38 8.12 5.45
C THR A 134 -10.92 8.24 5.87
N ILE A 135 -10.00 8.25 4.91
CA ILE A 135 -8.56 8.40 5.18
C ILE A 135 -8.29 9.71 5.94
N VAL A 136 -8.81 10.82 5.43
CA VAL A 136 -8.61 12.15 6.03
C VAL A 136 -9.17 12.24 7.44
N GLN A 137 -10.36 11.72 7.68
CA GLN A 137 -11.00 11.75 9.00
C GLN A 137 -10.22 10.93 10.03
N VAL A 138 -9.78 9.74 9.64
CA VAL A 138 -9.08 8.81 10.52
C VAL A 138 -7.66 9.30 10.83
N THR A 139 -6.93 9.73 9.83
CA THR A 139 -5.52 10.15 9.99
C THR A 139 -5.36 11.58 10.47
N GLY A 140 -6.38 12.41 10.32
CA GLY A 140 -6.28 13.84 10.62
C GLY A 140 -5.26 14.59 9.76
N ILE A 141 -4.85 14.04 8.62
CA ILE A 141 -3.77 14.56 7.75
C ILE A 141 -4.00 15.99 7.24
N LEU A 142 -5.25 16.50 7.32
CA LEU A 142 -5.59 17.88 6.98
C LEU A 142 -5.63 18.82 8.18
N LYS A 143 -5.46 18.33 9.41
CA LYS A 143 -5.38 19.17 10.58
C LYS A 143 -4.04 19.88 10.59
N GLU A 144 -4.09 21.20 10.82
CA GLU A 144 -2.90 22.05 11.02
C GLU A 144 -2.22 21.72 12.33
#